data_b8a4fbe7ca594bd0d36f680fbfbdd0dc
#
_entry.id   b8a4fbe7ca594bd0d36f680fbfbdd0dc
#
_cell.length_a   1.000
_cell.length_b   1.000
_cell.length_c   1.000
_cell.angle_alpha   90.00
_cell.angle_beta   90.00
_cell.angle_gamma   90.00
#
_symmetry.space_group_name_H-M   'P 1'
#
loop_
_entity.id
_entity.type
_entity.pdbx_description
1 polymer ?
#
loop_
_entity_poly.entity_id
_entity_poly.type
_entity_poly.pdbx_seq_one_letter_code
_entity_poly.pdbx_strand_id
1 'polypeptide(L)'
;MTYPKIHHGIVLGVAALLASQAGAAEKKTEKELAPRPSVGDVLKGSKPGDWRPLDPENTLYLELPGGRVVIELAPAFAPNHARNIKALAREHYYDGLAIIRSQDNFVVQWGDPHEDDDKVRKVKDAKQTLAAEFTVPLSNDRQFTRMRDVDGFAPQIGHSNGFPVGRDPKAGQTWLTHCYGMVGVARGNESDSGGGTSLYVVTGQAPRQLDRNITVVGRVVAGMPLLSTLPRGPAPMGFYDKPELQLPIMAVKVAADVPDAERAHLEVMRTESATYQAVLDAQRNRGGPWNKYSPNYLDLCNAQIPVREQKL
;
A
#
# COMPACT_ATOMS: atom_id res chain seq x y z
N MET A 1 -52.31 -42.98 -23.93
CA MET A 1 -53.45 -43.53 -23.21
C MET A 1 -54.09 -42.43 -22.38
N THR A 2 -55.27 -42.02 -22.81
CA THR A 2 -56.47 -41.50 -22.14
C THR A 2 -56.35 -40.49 -21.00
N TYR A 3 -56.74 -39.28 -21.33
CA TYR A 3 -57.18 -38.24 -20.39
C TYR A 3 -58.63 -38.45 -19.99
N PRO A 4 -59.09 -38.21 -18.77
CA PRO A 4 -60.48 -38.00 -18.45
C PRO A 4 -60.83 -36.51 -18.42
N LYS A 5 -62.03 -36.25 -19.01
CA LYS A 5 -62.72 -34.94 -19.02
C LYS A 5 -63.28 -34.62 -17.64
N ILE A 6 -63.18 -33.37 -17.20
CA ILE A 6 -63.86 -32.87 -16.01
C ILE A 6 -64.86 -31.80 -16.39
N HIS A 7 -66.01 -31.91 -15.79
CA HIS A 7 -67.25 -31.19 -16.04
C HIS A 7 -67.22 -29.76 -15.46
N HIS A 8 -67.89 -28.85 -16.16
CA HIS A 8 -68.18 -27.50 -15.75
C HIS A 8 -69.26 -27.50 -14.64
N GLY A 9 -68.89 -26.85 -13.54
CA GLY A 9 -69.83 -26.42 -12.52
C GLY A 9 -69.80 -24.91 -12.40
N ILE A 10 -70.89 -24.24 -12.74
CA ILE A 10 -71.11 -22.82 -12.59
C ILE A 10 -71.45 -22.59 -11.10
N VAL A 11 -70.74 -21.71 -10.44
CA VAL A 11 -71.17 -21.14 -9.16
C VAL A 11 -71.18 -19.63 -9.29
N LEU A 12 -72.39 -19.10 -9.14
CA LEU A 12 -72.64 -17.65 -9.08
C LEU A 12 -72.12 -17.03 -7.77
N GLY A 13 -71.53 -15.95 -7.94
CA GLY A 13 -71.56 -14.66 -7.26
C GLY A 13 -71.37 -14.57 -5.78
N VAL A 14 -70.47 -13.70 -5.41
CA VAL A 14 -70.71 -12.56 -4.50
C VAL A 14 -69.53 -11.58 -4.71
N ALA A 15 -69.83 -10.45 -5.28
CA ALA A 15 -68.86 -9.33 -5.37
C ALA A 15 -68.74 -8.69 -3.99
N ALA A 16 -67.65 -8.99 -3.29
CA ALA A 16 -67.24 -8.21 -2.11
C ALA A 16 -66.33 -7.07 -2.56
N LEU A 17 -66.78 -5.87 -2.45
CA LEU A 17 -65.99 -4.65 -2.57
C LEU A 17 -64.91 -4.65 -1.45
N LEU A 18 -63.73 -5.08 -1.76
CA LEU A 18 -62.57 -4.79 -0.96
C LEU A 18 -62.03 -3.40 -1.36
N ALA A 19 -62.37 -2.41 -0.55
CA ALA A 19 -61.74 -1.10 -0.60
C ALA A 19 -60.25 -1.32 -0.29
N SER A 20 -59.41 -1.24 -1.31
CA SER A 20 -57.95 -1.21 -1.16
C SER A 20 -57.56 0.12 -0.48
N GLN A 21 -57.35 0.07 0.82
CA GLN A 21 -56.55 1.12 1.49
C GLN A 21 -55.12 0.97 0.93
N ALA A 22 -54.82 1.77 -0.08
CA ALA A 22 -53.46 2.08 -0.46
C ALA A 22 -52.86 2.87 0.69
N GLY A 23 -52.28 2.16 1.66
CA GLY A 23 -51.41 2.76 2.67
C GLY A 23 -50.26 3.42 1.94
N ALA A 24 -50.23 4.75 1.94
CA ALA A 24 -49.08 5.51 1.53
C ALA A 24 -47.92 5.05 2.42
N ALA A 25 -47.00 4.27 1.84
CA ALA A 25 -45.76 3.94 2.50
C ALA A 25 -45.06 5.25 2.82
N GLU A 26 -45.07 5.66 4.08
CA GLU A 26 -44.24 6.76 4.56
C GLU A 26 -42.81 6.44 4.09
N LYS A 27 -42.33 7.23 3.13
CA LYS A 27 -40.90 7.27 2.82
C LYS A 27 -40.22 7.70 4.10
N LYS A 28 -39.68 6.73 4.86
CA LYS A 28 -38.71 7.03 5.93
C LYS A 28 -37.66 7.92 5.29
N THR A 29 -37.68 9.20 5.64
CA THR A 29 -36.63 10.14 5.26
C THR A 29 -35.34 9.58 5.87
N GLU A 30 -34.51 9.01 5.03
CA GLU A 30 -33.20 8.49 5.41
C GLU A 30 -32.40 9.66 6.01
N LYS A 31 -32.03 9.55 7.28
CA LYS A 31 -31.33 10.62 7.99
C LYS A 31 -29.98 10.85 7.31
N GLU A 32 -29.87 11.95 6.58
CA GLU A 32 -28.63 12.34 5.91
C GLU A 32 -27.52 12.57 6.95
N LEU A 33 -26.32 12.07 6.67
CA LEU A 33 -25.16 12.34 7.52
C LEU A 33 -24.80 13.82 7.42
N ALA A 34 -24.54 14.43 8.58
CA ALA A 34 -24.12 15.84 8.63
C ALA A 34 -22.90 16.09 7.75
N PRO A 35 -22.82 17.23 7.07
CA PRO A 35 -21.64 17.62 6.30
C PRO A 35 -20.39 17.59 7.17
N ARG A 36 -19.31 17.02 6.65
CA ARG A 36 -17.99 16.98 7.29
C ARG A 36 -16.95 17.37 6.28
N PRO A 37 -15.82 17.98 6.71
CA PRO A 37 -14.72 18.28 5.80
C PRO A 37 -14.26 17.03 5.08
N SER A 38 -14.09 17.10 3.77
CA SER A 38 -13.42 16.07 2.99
C SER A 38 -11.91 16.13 3.22
N VAL A 39 -11.18 15.07 2.85
CA VAL A 39 -9.71 15.10 2.83
C VAL A 39 -9.21 16.28 1.99
N GLY A 40 -9.83 16.54 0.83
CA GLY A 40 -9.47 17.67 -0.02
C GLY A 40 -9.62 19.02 0.68
N ASP A 41 -10.67 19.20 1.49
CA ASP A 41 -10.88 20.46 2.23
C ASP A 41 -9.81 20.63 3.33
N VAL A 42 -9.47 19.55 4.03
CA VAL A 42 -8.38 19.56 5.02
C VAL A 42 -7.05 19.92 4.36
N LEU A 43 -6.73 19.31 3.21
CA LEU A 43 -5.48 19.57 2.49
C LEU A 43 -5.37 21.01 1.97
N LYS A 44 -6.47 21.63 1.54
CA LYS A 44 -6.49 23.05 1.15
C LYS A 44 -6.08 23.97 2.30
N GLY A 45 -6.40 23.59 3.54
CA GLY A 45 -6.03 24.34 4.75
C GLY A 45 -4.63 24.02 5.30
N SER A 46 -3.88 23.08 4.69
CA SER A 46 -2.56 22.68 5.17
C SER A 46 -1.51 23.79 5.02
N LYS A 47 -0.61 23.89 6.00
CA LYS A 47 0.49 24.87 6.03
C LYS A 47 1.78 24.24 5.51
N PRO A 48 2.78 25.04 5.07
CA PRO A 48 4.09 24.51 4.65
C PRO A 48 4.73 23.61 5.71
N GLY A 49 4.63 23.95 6.99
CA GLY A 49 5.17 23.16 8.10
C GLY A 49 4.53 21.79 8.31
N ASP A 50 3.36 21.54 7.70
CA ASP A 50 2.70 20.20 7.74
C ASP A 50 3.35 19.20 6.79
N TRP A 51 4.30 19.66 5.97
CA TRP A 51 4.93 18.88 4.93
C TRP A 51 6.44 18.78 5.16
N ARG A 52 7.03 17.72 4.68
CA ARG A 52 8.47 17.56 4.62
C ARG A 52 8.89 17.12 3.22
N PRO A 53 10.00 17.66 2.69
CA PRO A 53 10.57 17.15 1.45
C PRO A 53 11.03 15.70 1.65
N LEU A 54 11.13 14.95 0.56
CA LEU A 54 11.84 13.68 0.56
C LEU A 54 13.32 13.94 0.78
N ASP A 55 13.96 13.07 1.58
CA ASP A 55 15.42 13.06 1.72
C ASP A 55 16.05 12.42 0.48
N PRO A 56 16.83 13.15 -0.35
CA PRO A 56 17.42 12.60 -1.56
C PRO A 56 18.32 11.38 -1.30
N GLU A 57 19.02 11.35 -0.16
CA GLU A 57 19.88 10.22 0.20
C GLU A 57 19.06 8.96 0.52
N ASN A 58 17.82 9.09 0.95
CA ASN A 58 16.93 7.97 1.26
C ASN A 58 15.75 7.85 0.27
N THR A 59 15.94 8.36 -0.95
CA THR A 59 14.97 8.24 -2.05
C THR A 59 15.61 7.51 -3.20
N LEU A 60 14.89 6.48 -3.72
CA LEU A 60 15.30 5.74 -4.92
C LEU A 60 14.37 6.07 -6.08
N TYR A 61 14.94 6.11 -7.27
CA TYR A 61 14.24 6.16 -8.54
C TYR A 61 14.39 4.81 -9.25
N LEU A 62 13.29 4.09 -9.39
CA LEU A 62 13.20 2.94 -10.27
C LEU A 62 12.73 3.43 -11.64
N GLU A 63 13.64 3.47 -12.60
CA GLU A 63 13.38 3.93 -13.96
C GLU A 63 12.90 2.76 -14.81
N LEU A 64 11.69 2.90 -15.34
CA LEU A 64 11.03 1.92 -16.22
C LEU A 64 10.78 2.57 -17.58
N PRO A 65 10.57 1.79 -18.66
CA PRO A 65 10.25 2.35 -19.97
C PRO A 65 9.03 3.29 -19.99
N GLY A 66 8.06 3.06 -19.10
CA GLY A 66 6.85 3.87 -18.95
C GLY A 66 6.99 5.08 -18.03
N GLY A 67 8.12 5.28 -17.34
CA GLY A 67 8.35 6.38 -16.41
C GLY A 67 9.05 5.97 -15.12
N ARG A 68 9.04 6.89 -14.17
CA ARG A 68 9.75 6.75 -12.88
C ARG A 68 8.82 6.34 -11.75
N VAL A 69 9.24 5.33 -10.97
CA VAL A 69 8.69 5.04 -9.65
C VAL A 69 9.60 5.64 -8.59
N VAL A 70 9.03 6.42 -7.67
CA VAL A 70 9.77 7.06 -6.57
C VAL A 70 9.52 6.27 -5.30
N ILE A 71 10.59 5.80 -4.66
CA ILE A 71 10.55 4.97 -3.45
C ILE A 71 11.27 5.73 -2.33
N GLU A 72 10.58 5.96 -1.22
CA GLU A 72 11.16 6.47 0.02
C GLU A 72 11.62 5.29 0.88
N LEU A 73 12.92 5.22 1.20
CA LEU A 73 13.50 4.22 2.10
C LEU A 73 13.26 4.59 3.57
N ALA A 74 13.22 3.57 4.42
CA ALA A 74 12.96 3.68 5.86
C ALA A 74 14.18 3.25 6.70
N PRO A 75 15.31 3.97 6.68
CA PRO A 75 16.53 3.57 7.39
C PRO A 75 16.35 3.53 8.92
N ALA A 76 15.34 4.19 9.47
CA ALA A 76 15.01 4.08 10.90
C ALA A 76 14.47 2.68 11.30
N PHE A 77 14.03 1.86 10.34
CA PHE A 77 13.48 0.53 10.56
C PHE A 77 14.35 -0.58 9.97
N ALA A 78 15.02 -0.32 8.87
CA ALA A 78 15.89 -1.27 8.18
C ALA A 78 17.21 -0.59 7.75
N PRO A 79 18.05 -0.17 8.70
CA PRO A 79 19.27 0.61 8.40
C PRO A 79 20.27 -0.13 7.53
N ASN A 80 20.46 -1.43 7.77
CA ASN A 80 21.43 -2.22 7.01
C ASN A 80 20.93 -2.50 5.59
N HIS A 81 19.64 -2.87 5.43
CA HIS A 81 19.06 -3.07 4.10
C HIS A 81 18.98 -1.76 3.32
N ALA A 82 18.57 -0.65 3.94
CA ALA A 82 18.55 0.65 3.26
C ALA A 82 19.94 1.06 2.74
N ARG A 83 20.99 0.83 3.54
CA ARG A 83 22.39 1.07 3.12
C ARG A 83 22.79 0.15 1.97
N ASN A 84 22.47 -1.12 2.07
CA ASN A 84 22.83 -2.11 1.07
C ASN A 84 22.12 -1.90 -0.27
N ILE A 85 20.83 -1.58 -0.23
CA ILE A 85 20.04 -1.25 -1.44
C ILE A 85 20.62 -0.02 -2.15
N LYS A 86 21.05 1.00 -1.40
CA LYS A 86 21.74 2.16 -1.99
C LYS A 86 23.09 1.78 -2.60
N ALA A 87 23.84 0.87 -1.97
CA ALA A 87 25.07 0.34 -2.54
C ALA A 87 24.80 -0.42 -3.84
N LEU A 88 23.81 -1.32 -3.85
CA LEU A 88 23.35 -2.04 -5.06
C LEU A 88 22.94 -1.07 -6.19
N ALA A 89 22.25 0.02 -5.87
CA ALA A 89 21.88 1.03 -6.86
C ALA A 89 23.14 1.75 -7.42
N ARG A 90 24.10 2.12 -6.56
CA ARG A 90 25.34 2.80 -6.94
C ARG A 90 26.31 1.92 -7.73
N GLU A 91 26.29 0.61 -7.51
CA GLU A 91 27.06 -0.33 -8.34
C GLU A 91 26.35 -0.78 -9.61
N HIS A 92 25.18 -0.17 -9.91
CA HIS A 92 24.34 -0.48 -11.08
C HIS A 92 23.85 -1.94 -11.11
N TYR A 93 23.66 -2.54 -9.94
CA TYR A 93 23.23 -3.94 -9.83
C TYR A 93 21.88 -4.18 -10.51
N TYR A 94 20.94 -3.28 -10.37
CA TYR A 94 19.59 -3.47 -10.92
C TYR A 94 19.46 -3.13 -12.40
N ASP A 95 20.42 -2.40 -12.98
CA ASP A 95 20.34 -1.89 -14.34
C ASP A 95 20.28 -3.05 -15.34
N GLY A 96 19.24 -3.06 -16.18
CA GLY A 96 19.00 -4.15 -17.13
C GLY A 96 18.45 -5.45 -16.52
N LEU A 97 18.22 -5.51 -15.21
CA LEU A 97 17.38 -6.56 -14.60
C LEU A 97 15.91 -6.31 -14.97
N ALA A 98 14.99 -7.09 -14.42
CA ALA A 98 13.61 -7.03 -14.83
C ALA A 98 12.62 -7.09 -13.66
N ILE A 99 11.41 -6.62 -13.91
CA ILE A 99 10.25 -7.05 -13.15
C ILE A 99 9.94 -8.48 -13.60
N ILE A 100 10.09 -9.43 -12.67
CA ILE A 100 10.03 -10.87 -12.94
C ILE A 100 8.72 -11.51 -12.48
N ARG A 101 7.93 -10.78 -11.68
CA ARG A 101 6.70 -11.30 -11.07
C ARG A 101 5.65 -10.20 -10.93
N SER A 102 4.42 -10.51 -11.30
CA SER A 102 3.24 -9.71 -10.98
C SER A 102 2.12 -10.66 -10.56
N GLN A 103 2.00 -10.89 -9.26
CA GLN A 103 0.97 -11.76 -8.70
C GLN A 103 -0.30 -10.97 -8.43
N ASP A 104 -1.42 -11.50 -8.88
CA ASP A 104 -2.72 -10.87 -8.66
C ASP A 104 -3.03 -10.69 -7.17
N ASN A 105 -3.56 -9.53 -6.84
CA ASN A 105 -3.93 -9.14 -5.47
C ASN A 105 -2.83 -9.36 -4.42
N PHE A 106 -1.54 -9.27 -4.81
CA PHE A 106 -0.44 -9.49 -3.89
C PHE A 106 0.73 -8.52 -4.12
N VAL A 107 1.69 -8.87 -4.96
CA VAL A 107 2.92 -8.08 -5.15
C VAL A 107 3.35 -8.01 -6.61
N VAL A 108 4.13 -6.98 -6.93
CA VAL A 108 5.04 -6.92 -8.08
C VAL A 108 6.46 -7.02 -7.54
N GLN A 109 7.28 -7.89 -8.12
CA GLN A 109 8.65 -8.17 -7.68
C GLN A 109 9.63 -8.00 -8.84
N TRP A 110 10.77 -7.44 -8.52
CA TRP A 110 11.88 -7.32 -9.46
C TRP A 110 13.18 -7.87 -8.86
N GLY A 111 14.06 -8.29 -9.72
CA GLY A 111 15.35 -8.87 -9.38
C GLY A 111 16.01 -9.49 -10.58
N ASP A 112 16.99 -10.34 -10.33
CA ASP A 112 17.65 -11.10 -11.38
C ASP A 112 16.76 -12.27 -11.83
N PRO A 113 16.39 -12.38 -13.11
CA PRO A 113 15.65 -13.54 -13.62
C PRO A 113 16.46 -14.84 -13.54
N HIS A 114 17.78 -14.76 -13.28
CA HIS A 114 18.71 -15.87 -13.12
C HIS A 114 19.11 -16.13 -11.66
N GLU A 115 18.30 -15.67 -10.70
CA GLU A 115 18.62 -15.76 -9.27
C GLU A 115 18.98 -17.19 -8.80
N ASP A 116 18.38 -18.20 -9.43
CA ASP A 116 18.53 -19.61 -9.08
C ASP A 116 19.50 -20.38 -10.00
N ASP A 117 20.26 -19.71 -10.87
CA ASP A 117 21.16 -20.36 -11.81
C ASP A 117 22.60 -19.78 -11.81
N ASP A 118 23.49 -20.42 -12.57
CA ASP A 118 24.90 -20.02 -12.67
C ASP A 118 25.13 -18.65 -13.32
N LYS A 119 24.11 -18.06 -13.92
CA LYS A 119 24.15 -16.74 -14.59
C LYS A 119 23.75 -15.61 -13.65
N VAL A 120 23.45 -15.92 -12.40
CA VAL A 120 23.08 -14.91 -11.40
C VAL A 120 24.08 -13.77 -11.37
N ARG A 121 23.57 -12.55 -11.42
CA ARG A 121 24.38 -11.34 -11.31
C ARG A 121 25.02 -11.26 -9.93
N LYS A 122 26.33 -11.17 -9.90
CA LYS A 122 27.08 -11.03 -8.66
C LYS A 122 27.12 -9.60 -8.19
N VAL A 123 26.95 -9.38 -6.90
CA VAL A 123 27.19 -8.11 -6.23
C VAL A 123 28.69 -7.82 -6.19
N LYS A 124 29.08 -6.55 -6.13
CA LYS A 124 30.48 -6.10 -6.04
C LYS A 124 30.83 -5.73 -4.60
N ASP A 125 30.40 -4.56 -4.16
CA ASP A 125 30.67 -4.02 -2.83
C ASP A 125 29.48 -4.22 -1.87
N ALA A 126 28.26 -4.37 -2.42
CA ALA A 126 27.07 -4.69 -1.66
C ALA A 126 27.11 -6.14 -1.15
N LYS A 127 26.19 -6.48 -0.25
CA LYS A 127 26.04 -7.83 0.28
C LYS A 127 24.87 -8.55 -0.37
N GLN A 128 25.10 -9.83 -0.71
CA GLN A 128 24.03 -10.68 -1.25
C GLN A 128 22.95 -10.96 -0.20
N THR A 129 23.35 -11.15 1.05
CA THR A 129 22.47 -11.49 2.17
C THR A 129 22.75 -10.59 3.37
N LEU A 130 21.73 -10.37 4.21
CA LEU A 130 21.81 -9.60 5.43
C LEU A 130 20.95 -10.24 6.54
N ALA A 131 21.37 -10.06 7.78
CA ALA A 131 20.54 -10.39 8.93
C ALA A 131 19.19 -9.64 8.85
N ALA A 132 18.11 -10.32 9.19
CA ALA A 132 16.77 -9.80 9.12
C ALA A 132 16.57 -8.53 9.99
N GLU A 133 15.84 -7.57 9.47
CA GLU A 133 15.40 -6.35 10.17
C GLU A 133 13.87 -6.30 10.21
N PHE A 134 13.25 -7.37 10.73
CA PHE A 134 11.79 -7.51 10.77
C PHE A 134 11.12 -6.57 11.76
N THR A 135 11.83 -6.22 12.83
CA THR A 135 11.39 -5.32 13.90
C THR A 135 12.56 -4.49 14.39
N VAL A 136 12.25 -3.37 15.02
CA VAL A 136 13.21 -2.57 15.79
C VAL A 136 12.71 -2.39 17.21
N PRO A 137 13.60 -2.15 18.19
CA PRO A 137 13.21 -1.86 19.56
C PRO A 137 12.23 -0.69 19.65
N LEU A 138 11.25 -0.81 20.51
CA LEU A 138 10.38 0.30 20.87
C LEU A 138 11.23 1.38 21.55
N SER A 139 11.20 2.59 21.01
CA SER A 139 11.91 3.75 21.58
C SER A 139 10.96 4.93 21.69
N ASN A 140 11.10 5.70 22.75
CA ASN A 140 10.35 6.94 22.95
C ASN A 140 10.84 8.06 22.00
N ASP A 141 12.08 7.97 21.53
CA ASP A 141 12.66 8.94 20.59
C ASP A 141 12.13 8.76 19.16
N ARG A 142 11.52 7.60 18.87
CA ARG A 142 10.91 7.36 17.57
C ARG A 142 9.51 7.94 17.54
N GLN A 143 9.32 8.95 16.68
CA GLN A 143 8.03 9.57 16.44
C GLN A 143 6.96 8.51 16.18
N PHE A 144 5.79 8.65 16.82
CA PHE A 144 4.66 7.77 16.61
C PHE A 144 3.32 8.50 16.79
N THR A 145 2.60 8.57 15.72
CA THR A 145 1.24 9.07 15.69
C THR A 145 0.28 7.89 15.77
N ARG A 146 -0.22 7.62 16.96
CA ARG A 146 -1.12 6.49 17.22
C ARG A 146 -2.47 6.70 16.55
N MET A 147 -2.96 5.66 15.87
CA MET A 147 -4.37 5.54 15.49
C MET A 147 -5.15 4.92 16.65
N ARG A 148 -6.40 5.38 16.81
CA ARG A 148 -7.32 4.87 17.85
C ARG A 148 -8.01 3.56 17.47
N ASP A 149 -7.95 3.23 16.19
CA ASP A 149 -8.64 2.10 15.61
C ASP A 149 -7.97 0.79 16.03
N VAL A 150 -8.76 -0.28 16.13
CA VAL A 150 -8.25 -1.61 16.44
C VAL A 150 -7.65 -2.27 15.21
N ASP A 151 -6.68 -3.18 15.42
CA ASP A 151 -6.01 -3.90 14.35
C ASP A 151 -5.88 -5.37 14.73
N GLY A 152 -6.06 -6.26 13.74
CA GLY A 152 -5.98 -7.71 13.97
C GLY A 152 -4.56 -8.26 14.04
N PHE A 153 -3.53 -7.47 13.68
CA PHE A 153 -2.14 -7.91 13.55
C PHE A 153 -1.19 -7.25 14.55
N ALA A 154 -1.60 -6.14 15.16
CA ALA A 154 -0.78 -5.39 16.09
C ALA A 154 -1.59 -4.83 17.26
N PRO A 155 -1.07 -4.89 18.51
CA PRO A 155 -1.73 -4.29 19.69
C PRO A 155 -1.93 -2.77 19.57
N GLN A 156 -1.05 -2.10 18.84
CA GLN A 156 -1.13 -0.68 18.54
C GLN A 156 -0.74 -0.45 17.09
N ILE A 157 -1.44 0.44 16.42
CA ILE A 157 -1.17 0.85 15.05
C ILE A 157 -1.07 2.37 14.95
N GLY A 158 -0.38 2.83 13.93
CA GLY A 158 -0.22 4.25 13.64
C GLY A 158 0.83 4.52 12.59
N HIS A 159 1.38 5.73 12.64
CA HIS A 159 2.39 6.16 11.68
C HIS A 159 3.65 6.66 12.36
N SER A 160 4.78 6.44 11.72
CA SER A 160 6.08 6.94 12.16
C SER A 160 6.80 7.56 10.95
N ASN A 161 7.06 8.86 11.00
CA ASN A 161 7.74 9.60 9.93
C ASN A 161 7.16 9.34 8.52
N GLY A 162 5.84 9.19 8.41
CA GLY A 162 5.19 8.93 7.13
C GLY A 162 5.14 7.46 6.72
N PHE A 163 5.43 6.52 7.61
CA PHE A 163 5.30 5.08 7.35
C PHE A 163 4.24 4.45 8.25
N PRO A 164 3.41 3.53 7.74
CA PRO A 164 2.47 2.78 8.56
C PRO A 164 3.23 1.76 9.41
N VAL A 165 2.94 1.73 10.71
CA VAL A 165 3.64 0.88 11.68
C VAL A 165 2.71 0.15 12.63
N GLY A 166 3.11 -1.07 13.01
CA GLY A 166 2.59 -1.79 14.14
C GLY A 166 3.53 -1.69 15.35
N ARG A 167 2.96 -1.73 16.57
CA ARG A 167 3.69 -1.74 17.84
C ARG A 167 3.17 -2.81 18.76
N ASP A 168 4.07 -3.46 19.45
CA ASP A 168 3.78 -4.32 20.60
C ASP A 168 4.56 -3.82 21.82
N PRO A 169 3.91 -3.06 22.73
CA PRO A 169 4.56 -2.56 23.94
C PRO A 169 5.01 -3.66 24.91
N LYS A 170 4.33 -4.82 24.92
CA LYS A 170 4.72 -5.95 25.76
C LYS A 170 5.99 -6.61 25.26
N ALA A 171 6.13 -6.78 23.96
CA ALA A 171 7.33 -7.30 23.33
C ALA A 171 8.45 -6.25 23.19
N GLY A 172 8.16 -4.98 23.45
CA GLY A 172 9.13 -3.88 23.26
C GLY A 172 9.53 -3.66 21.81
N GLN A 173 8.61 -3.89 20.85
CA GLN A 173 8.90 -3.92 19.42
C GLN A 173 7.99 -2.99 18.62
N THR A 174 8.53 -2.47 17.50
CA THR A 174 7.78 -1.80 16.45
C THR A 174 8.30 -2.24 15.07
N TRP A 175 7.42 -2.22 14.06
CA TRP A 175 7.74 -2.71 12.71
C TRP A 175 6.96 -1.95 11.65
N LEU A 176 7.48 -1.92 10.43
CA LEU A 176 6.76 -1.47 9.25
C LEU A 176 5.74 -2.54 8.82
N THR A 177 4.57 -2.10 8.40
CA THR A 177 3.47 -3.01 8.03
C THR A 177 3.37 -3.16 6.52
N HIS A 178 2.91 -4.33 6.04
CA HIS A 178 2.72 -4.62 4.62
C HIS A 178 1.42 -4.02 4.07
N CYS A 179 1.34 -2.68 4.09
CA CYS A 179 0.25 -1.97 3.42
C CYS A 179 0.52 -1.81 1.91
N TYR A 180 -0.50 -1.46 1.13
CA TYR A 180 -0.35 -1.15 -0.30
C TYR A 180 0.75 -0.12 -0.54
N GLY A 181 1.61 -0.38 -1.53
CA GLY A 181 2.74 0.47 -1.87
C GLY A 181 3.98 0.28 -1.00
N MET A 182 3.94 -0.54 0.06
CA MET A 182 5.13 -0.84 0.85
C MET A 182 6.09 -1.75 0.09
N VAL A 183 7.39 -1.51 0.29
CA VAL A 183 8.49 -2.20 -0.39
C VAL A 183 9.16 -3.15 0.58
N GLY A 184 9.24 -4.43 0.22
CA GLY A 184 9.91 -5.45 1.01
C GLY A 184 11.06 -6.13 0.26
N VAL A 185 11.91 -6.81 1.02
CA VAL A 185 13.04 -7.59 0.50
C VAL A 185 12.58 -9.03 0.29
N ALA A 186 12.68 -9.52 -0.95
CA ALA A 186 12.46 -10.94 -1.20
C ALA A 186 13.56 -11.78 -0.53
N ARG A 187 13.18 -12.95 -0.03
CA ARG A 187 14.07 -13.89 0.64
C ARG A 187 13.64 -15.34 0.43
N GLY A 188 14.56 -16.25 0.61
CA GLY A 188 14.29 -17.68 0.71
C GLY A 188 13.71 -18.06 2.09
N ASN A 189 13.90 -19.32 2.49
CA ASN A 189 13.37 -19.82 3.77
C ASN A 189 14.13 -19.23 4.97
N GLU A 190 15.45 -19.07 4.85
CA GLU A 190 16.26 -18.52 5.93
C GLU A 190 15.99 -17.04 6.12
N SER A 191 15.92 -16.60 7.37
CA SER A 191 15.58 -15.23 7.73
C SER A 191 16.58 -14.19 7.24
N ASP A 192 17.82 -14.59 7.04
CA ASP A 192 18.97 -13.78 6.60
C ASP A 192 19.33 -13.99 5.12
N SER A 193 18.47 -14.65 4.34
CA SER A 193 18.74 -14.95 2.93
C SER A 193 18.48 -13.78 1.97
N GLY A 194 17.86 -12.69 2.42
CA GLY A 194 17.58 -11.50 1.61
C GLY A 194 18.52 -10.34 1.92
N GLY A 195 19.19 -9.77 0.91
CA GLY A 195 20.04 -8.57 1.05
C GLY A 195 19.51 -7.34 0.31
N GLY A 196 18.45 -7.49 -0.47
CA GLY A 196 17.88 -6.43 -1.31
C GLY A 196 18.15 -6.59 -2.80
N THR A 197 18.86 -7.66 -3.22
CA THR A 197 19.07 -7.99 -4.65
C THR A 197 17.76 -8.24 -5.39
N SER A 198 16.72 -8.68 -4.66
CA SER A 198 15.35 -8.81 -5.15
C SER A 198 14.40 -8.07 -4.20
N LEU A 199 13.56 -7.20 -4.76
CA LEU A 199 12.61 -6.37 -4.01
C LEU A 199 11.21 -6.54 -4.57
N TYR A 200 10.20 -6.34 -3.72
CA TYR A 200 8.81 -6.34 -4.15
C TYR A 200 8.04 -5.14 -3.61
N VAL A 201 6.97 -4.78 -4.29
CA VAL A 201 5.98 -3.79 -3.85
C VAL A 201 4.63 -4.47 -3.68
N VAL A 202 3.95 -4.18 -2.58
CA VAL A 202 2.56 -4.63 -2.37
C VAL A 202 1.63 -3.87 -3.33
N THR A 203 0.95 -4.62 -4.20
CA THR A 203 0.04 -4.07 -5.23
C THR A 203 -1.40 -4.56 -5.08
N GLY A 204 -1.69 -5.31 -4.03
CA GLY A 204 -3.01 -5.86 -3.74
C GLY A 204 -3.46 -5.60 -2.31
N GLN A 205 -4.35 -6.44 -1.82
CA GLN A 205 -4.77 -6.42 -0.43
C GLN A 205 -3.55 -6.58 0.48
N ALA A 206 -3.51 -5.78 1.54
CA ALA A 206 -2.39 -5.75 2.48
C ALA A 206 -2.09 -7.15 3.07
N PRO A 207 -0.96 -7.77 2.72
CA PRO A 207 -0.59 -9.11 3.22
C PRO A 207 0.03 -9.01 4.62
N ARG A 208 -0.77 -8.54 5.59
CA ARG A 208 -0.35 -8.27 6.97
C ARG A 208 0.20 -9.50 7.71
N GLN A 209 -0.10 -10.73 7.23
CA GLN A 209 0.53 -11.96 7.72
C GLN A 209 2.05 -12.01 7.46
N LEU A 210 2.55 -11.18 6.56
CA LEU A 210 3.99 -11.03 6.31
C LEU A 210 4.68 -10.09 7.32
N ASP A 211 3.91 -9.33 8.10
CA ASP A 211 4.46 -8.47 9.14
C ASP A 211 5.35 -9.27 10.10
N ARG A 212 6.54 -8.77 10.39
CA ARG A 212 7.58 -9.41 11.19
C ARG A 212 8.15 -10.73 10.63
N ASN A 213 7.82 -11.06 9.39
CA ASN A 213 8.36 -12.21 8.67
C ASN A 213 9.27 -11.81 7.51
N ILE A 214 9.15 -10.57 7.03
CA ILE A 214 9.96 -10.04 5.93
C ILE A 214 10.40 -8.62 6.30
N THR A 215 11.64 -8.27 5.92
CA THR A 215 12.15 -6.91 6.09
C THR A 215 11.46 -5.97 5.11
N VAL A 216 10.71 -5.01 5.63
CA VAL A 216 10.15 -3.90 4.87
C VAL A 216 11.15 -2.74 4.90
N VAL A 217 11.47 -2.18 3.75
CA VAL A 217 12.57 -1.22 3.59
C VAL A 217 12.13 0.18 3.21
N GLY A 218 10.86 0.35 2.81
CA GLY A 218 10.37 1.63 2.34
C GLY A 218 8.96 1.56 1.77
N ARG A 219 8.60 2.59 1.02
CA ARG A 219 7.31 2.68 0.32
C ARG A 219 7.43 3.41 -1.00
N VAL A 220 6.55 3.13 -1.92
CA VAL A 220 6.36 3.92 -3.14
C VAL A 220 5.59 5.19 -2.76
N VAL A 221 6.10 6.34 -3.17
CA VAL A 221 5.46 7.66 -2.96
C VAL A 221 4.91 8.26 -4.25
N ALA A 222 5.42 7.82 -5.40
CA ALA A 222 4.87 8.16 -6.73
C ALA A 222 5.15 7.03 -7.73
N GLY A 223 4.34 6.94 -8.78
CA GLY A 223 4.54 5.96 -9.86
C GLY A 223 3.87 4.60 -9.65
N MET A 224 3.05 4.41 -8.61
CA MET A 224 2.31 3.15 -8.39
C MET A 224 1.52 2.64 -9.61
N PRO A 225 0.89 3.48 -10.46
CA PRO A 225 0.23 2.98 -11.67
C PRO A 225 1.14 2.20 -12.62
N LEU A 226 2.45 2.53 -12.68
CA LEU A 226 3.42 1.81 -13.51
C LEU A 226 3.63 0.36 -13.05
N LEU A 227 3.38 0.06 -11.79
CA LEU A 227 3.50 -1.27 -11.20
C LEU A 227 2.15 -2.01 -11.15
N SER A 228 1.08 -1.32 -10.77
CA SER A 228 -0.22 -1.94 -10.54
C SER A 228 -0.96 -2.32 -11.83
N THR A 229 -0.58 -1.76 -12.98
CA THR A 229 -1.18 -2.04 -14.30
C THR A 229 -0.44 -3.11 -15.10
N LEU A 230 0.66 -3.66 -14.58
CA LEU A 230 1.41 -4.71 -15.25
C LEU A 230 0.55 -5.96 -15.47
N PRO A 231 0.73 -6.66 -16.60
CA PRO A 231 0.11 -7.96 -16.84
C PRO A 231 0.38 -8.90 -15.65
N ARG A 232 -0.63 -9.69 -15.27
CA ARG A 232 -0.44 -10.69 -14.22
C ARG A 232 0.32 -11.89 -14.78
N GLY A 233 1.30 -12.37 -14.05
CA GLY A 233 1.96 -13.63 -14.34
C GLY A 233 1.05 -14.83 -14.03
N PRO A 234 1.38 -16.02 -14.53
CA PRO A 234 0.56 -17.21 -14.34
C PRO A 234 0.49 -17.65 -12.87
N ALA A 235 -0.64 -18.30 -12.53
CA ALA A 235 -0.81 -18.91 -11.22
C ALA A 235 0.20 -20.09 -11.02
N PRO A 236 0.58 -20.41 -9.77
CA PRO A 236 0.06 -19.81 -8.54
C PRO A 236 0.83 -18.58 -8.06
N MET A 237 2.06 -18.39 -8.51
CA MET A 237 2.99 -17.42 -7.89
C MET A 237 3.11 -16.10 -8.66
N GLY A 238 2.62 -16.03 -9.89
CA GLY A 238 2.67 -14.83 -10.71
C GLY A 238 4.05 -14.49 -11.29
N PHE A 239 5.01 -15.42 -11.27
CA PHE A 239 6.27 -15.25 -11.98
C PHE A 239 6.05 -15.34 -13.49
N TYR A 240 6.70 -14.47 -14.24
CA TYR A 240 6.61 -14.50 -15.69
C TYR A 240 7.40 -15.67 -16.25
N ASP A 241 6.72 -16.55 -16.94
CA ASP A 241 7.28 -17.73 -17.65
C ASP A 241 7.83 -17.38 -19.04
N LYS A 242 7.52 -16.16 -19.53
CA LYS A 242 7.94 -15.69 -20.84
C LYS A 242 8.78 -14.41 -20.68
N PRO A 243 10.00 -14.39 -21.23
CA PRO A 243 10.88 -13.21 -21.16
C PRO A 243 10.21 -11.92 -21.71
N GLU A 244 9.30 -12.05 -22.68
CA GLU A 244 8.61 -10.91 -23.29
C GLU A 244 7.65 -10.20 -22.33
N LEU A 245 7.24 -10.85 -21.24
CA LEU A 245 6.43 -10.26 -20.19
C LEU A 245 7.26 -9.56 -19.12
N GLN A 246 8.56 -9.84 -19.06
CA GLN A 246 9.47 -9.25 -18.11
C GLN A 246 9.77 -7.80 -18.52
N LEU A 247 9.30 -6.83 -17.72
CA LEU A 247 9.57 -5.42 -18.00
C LEU A 247 10.99 -5.07 -17.55
N PRO A 248 11.85 -4.58 -18.48
CA PRO A 248 13.23 -4.23 -18.13
C PRO A 248 13.29 -3.04 -17.17
N ILE A 249 14.21 -3.09 -16.22
CA ILE A 249 14.61 -1.97 -15.38
C ILE A 249 15.68 -1.19 -16.13
N MET A 250 15.42 0.07 -16.45
CA MET A 250 16.40 0.92 -17.13
C MET A 250 17.53 1.31 -16.20
N ALA A 251 17.21 1.68 -14.99
CA ALA A 251 18.17 1.96 -13.91
C ALA A 251 17.46 2.02 -12.56
N VAL A 252 18.21 1.80 -11.47
CA VAL A 252 17.83 2.23 -10.13
C VAL A 252 18.86 3.24 -9.62
N LYS A 253 18.41 4.44 -9.24
CA LYS A 253 19.28 5.54 -8.83
C LYS A 253 18.94 6.01 -7.42
N VAL A 254 19.95 6.40 -6.65
CA VAL A 254 19.73 7.18 -5.43
C VAL A 254 19.49 8.63 -5.85
N ALA A 255 18.45 9.29 -5.34
CA ALA A 255 18.12 10.64 -5.77
C ALA A 255 19.21 11.66 -5.46
N ALA A 256 20.02 11.44 -4.41
CA ALA A 256 21.17 12.30 -4.10
C ALA A 256 22.22 12.31 -5.22
N ASP A 257 22.33 11.22 -5.99
CA ASP A 257 23.31 11.07 -7.07
C ASP A 257 22.78 11.61 -8.42
N VAL A 258 21.56 12.14 -8.44
CA VAL A 258 20.90 12.74 -9.62
C VAL A 258 20.98 14.27 -9.52
N PRO A 259 21.25 14.98 -10.63
CA PRO A 259 21.24 16.45 -10.65
C PRO A 259 19.91 16.99 -10.10
N ASP A 260 19.96 18.09 -9.34
CA ASP A 260 18.78 18.64 -8.66
C ASP A 260 17.62 18.94 -9.64
N ALA A 261 17.95 19.48 -10.82
CA ALA A 261 16.95 19.77 -11.86
C ALA A 261 16.20 18.53 -12.40
N GLU A 262 16.73 17.33 -12.17
CA GLU A 262 16.12 16.07 -12.60
C GLU A 262 15.43 15.33 -11.45
N ARG A 263 15.51 15.86 -10.23
CA ARG A 263 14.90 15.25 -9.05
C ARG A 263 13.39 15.43 -9.04
N ALA A 264 12.72 14.46 -8.48
CA ALA A 264 11.31 14.57 -8.14
C ALA A 264 11.19 15.38 -6.83
N HIS A 265 10.81 16.66 -6.95
CA HIS A 265 10.60 17.54 -5.81
C HIS A 265 9.24 17.23 -5.16
N LEU A 266 9.20 16.18 -4.35
CA LEU A 266 7.99 15.73 -3.65
C LEU A 266 8.08 16.06 -2.15
N GLU A 267 6.92 16.36 -1.58
CA GLU A 267 6.71 16.51 -0.15
C GLU A 267 5.71 15.49 0.38
N VAL A 268 5.99 14.98 1.54
CA VAL A 268 5.13 14.05 2.28
C VAL A 268 4.56 14.77 3.49
N MET A 269 3.27 14.56 3.77
CA MET A 269 2.66 15.12 4.97
C MET A 269 3.31 14.54 6.22
N ARG A 270 3.63 15.44 7.19
CA ARG A 270 4.13 15.04 8.50
C ARG A 270 3.03 14.35 9.27
N THR A 271 3.25 13.08 9.59
CA THR A 271 2.23 12.28 10.27
C THR A 271 1.98 12.69 11.72
N GLU A 272 2.87 13.48 12.31
CA GLU A 272 2.73 14.12 13.62
C GLU A 272 1.94 15.43 13.60
N SER A 273 1.60 15.97 12.43
CA SER A 273 0.90 17.25 12.30
C SER A 273 -0.56 17.15 12.72
N ALA A 274 -1.13 18.24 13.23
CA ALA A 274 -2.56 18.35 13.51
C ALA A 274 -3.39 18.20 12.23
N THR A 275 -2.86 18.66 11.10
CA THR A 275 -3.47 18.51 9.78
C THR A 275 -3.61 17.04 9.40
N TYR A 276 -2.59 16.20 9.70
CA TYR A 276 -2.70 14.77 9.45
C TYR A 276 -3.76 14.10 10.33
N GLN A 277 -3.91 14.51 11.60
CA GLN A 277 -5.01 14.02 12.43
C GLN A 277 -6.38 14.35 11.81
N ALA A 278 -6.54 15.56 11.27
CA ALA A 278 -7.75 15.93 10.57
C ALA A 278 -7.96 15.12 9.28
N VAL A 279 -6.89 14.76 8.55
CA VAL A 279 -6.94 13.84 7.39
C VAL A 279 -7.45 12.47 7.83
N LEU A 280 -6.90 11.90 8.91
CA LEU A 280 -7.35 10.61 9.44
C LEU A 280 -8.84 10.66 9.85
N ASP A 281 -9.26 11.74 10.49
CA ASP A 281 -10.66 11.91 10.90
C ASP A 281 -11.61 12.09 9.70
N ALA A 282 -11.17 12.79 8.66
CA ALA A 282 -11.95 12.94 7.42
C ALA A 282 -12.09 11.59 6.67
N GLN A 283 -11.05 10.75 6.67
CA GLN A 283 -11.10 9.41 6.07
C GLN A 283 -11.98 8.46 6.89
N ARG A 284 -11.94 8.54 8.22
CA ARG A 284 -12.71 7.70 9.15
C ARG A 284 -14.19 8.04 9.14
N ASN A 285 -14.51 9.32 9.07
CA ASN A 285 -15.84 9.86 9.29
C ASN A 285 -16.37 10.61 8.06
N ARG A 286 -16.55 9.90 6.96
CA ARG A 286 -17.09 10.48 5.73
C ARG A 286 -18.53 10.94 5.95
N GLY A 287 -18.82 12.19 5.60
CA GLY A 287 -20.16 12.77 5.64
C GLY A 287 -20.73 13.05 4.25
N GLY A 288 -21.84 13.80 4.21
CA GLY A 288 -22.51 14.24 2.99
C GLY A 288 -23.57 13.28 2.44
N PRO A 289 -24.30 13.67 1.40
CA PRO A 289 -25.51 12.97 0.95
C PRO A 289 -25.24 11.59 0.33
N TRP A 290 -24.03 11.36 -0.19
CA TRP A 290 -23.65 10.07 -0.77
C TRP A 290 -23.43 9.00 0.29
N ASN A 291 -22.85 9.35 1.45
CA ASN A 291 -22.55 8.40 2.52
C ASN A 291 -23.80 8.19 3.38
N LYS A 292 -24.31 6.98 3.44
CA LYS A 292 -25.48 6.60 4.25
C LYS A 292 -25.12 6.10 5.63
N TYR A 293 -23.88 5.65 5.80
CA TYR A 293 -23.34 5.13 7.03
C TYR A 293 -21.88 5.55 7.22
N SER A 294 -21.53 5.93 8.44
CA SER A 294 -20.14 6.22 8.81
C SER A 294 -19.70 5.22 9.87
N PRO A 295 -18.76 4.30 9.56
CA PRO A 295 -18.34 3.25 10.49
C PRO A 295 -17.54 3.79 11.70
N ASN A 296 -17.09 5.05 11.65
CA ASN A 296 -16.18 5.63 12.64
C ASN A 296 -14.93 4.75 12.89
N TYR A 297 -14.48 4.09 11.84
CA TYR A 297 -13.34 3.18 11.81
C TYR A 297 -12.49 3.45 10.57
N LEU A 298 -11.18 3.32 10.70
CA LEU A 298 -10.23 3.43 9.62
C LEU A 298 -9.15 2.35 9.79
N ASP A 299 -9.07 1.45 8.82
CA ASP A 299 -7.98 0.47 8.73
C ASP A 299 -6.64 1.18 8.48
N LEU A 300 -5.56 0.67 9.12
CA LEU A 300 -4.22 1.27 8.98
C LEU A 300 -3.78 1.37 7.53
N CYS A 301 -4.00 0.33 6.74
CA CYS A 301 -3.57 0.29 5.34
C CYS A 301 -4.46 1.12 4.40
N ASN A 302 -5.62 1.55 4.87
CA ASN A 302 -6.48 2.51 4.18
C ASN A 302 -6.23 3.96 4.61
N ALA A 303 -5.42 4.17 5.65
CA ALA A 303 -5.02 5.50 6.12
C ALA A 303 -3.96 6.09 5.19
N GLN A 304 -4.41 6.83 4.17
CA GLN A 304 -3.53 7.42 3.18
C GLN A 304 -2.68 8.55 3.78
N ILE A 305 -1.41 8.53 3.45
CA ILE A 305 -0.46 9.60 3.79
C ILE A 305 -0.31 10.48 2.54
N PRO A 306 -0.76 11.75 2.59
CA PRO A 306 -0.70 12.64 1.44
C PRO A 306 0.73 12.91 0.96
N VAL A 307 0.90 12.91 -0.36
CA VAL A 307 2.11 13.31 -1.08
C VAL A 307 1.71 14.38 -2.08
N ARG A 308 2.56 15.37 -2.31
CA ARG A 308 2.36 16.42 -3.30
C ARG A 308 3.67 16.83 -3.95
N GLU A 309 3.59 17.52 -5.08
CA GLU A 309 4.72 18.26 -5.62
C GLU A 309 5.06 19.44 -4.72
N GLN A 310 6.35 19.68 -4.51
CA GLN A 310 6.83 20.83 -3.79
C GLN A 310 6.50 22.10 -4.58
N LYS A 311 5.97 23.09 -3.91
CA LYS A 311 5.81 24.42 -4.51
C LYS A 311 7.18 25.10 -4.50
N LEU A 312 7.82 25.14 -5.66
CA LEU A 312 9.06 25.89 -5.89
C LEU A 312 8.81 27.38 -5.83
#